data_6a16dffb495bef72362a1bf1c14140a2
#
_entry.id   6a16dffb495bef72362a1bf1c14140a2
#
_cell.length_a   1.000
_cell.length_b   1.000
_cell.length_c   1.000
_cell.angle_alpha   90.00
_cell.angle_beta   90.00
_cell.angle_gamma   90.00
#
_symmetry.space_group_name_H-M   'P 1'
#
loop_
_entity.id
_entity.type
_entity.pdbx_description
1 polymer ?
#
loop_
_entity_poly.entity_id
_entity_poly.type
_entity_poly.pdbx_seq_one_letter_code
_entity_poly.pdbx_strand_id
1 'polypeptide(L)'
;DGGPTWHGMWGDTNPPTQDTWWYYQMEHLSPDDGVSANDNGWDVFKQPSGRGPQAENIENLPEGDYDIQGRSEEYVRVYVDGEYGLSSAGQPVYKYFRPDYHMADSTLAPILNGVRPIVVGMDLGLTPAAVIGQNDPRGRAIIHAEAVSFDMGVQRFIRTILRPLLYERFAGANIVIVVDPAGVQRAQTDERSAIDIIKAEGLKVMPARTNNPTARLNAVDEYLMRHVDGDSAFLVDPSCLALKSAMMGGYRFHPKTGAIEKNKHSHVAEALQYLMLHIASISDGNVLAQRREIQRVSAAGWT
;
A
#
# COMPACT_ATOMS: atom_id res chain seq x y z
N ASP A 1 6.94 20.24 52.89
CA ASP A 1 7.85 20.63 51.83
C ASP A 1 7.13 20.33 50.50
N GLY A 2 6.35 21.33 50.02
CA GLY A 2 5.63 21.16 48.77
C GLY A 2 6.55 21.37 47.57
N GLY A 3 7.27 20.32 47.16
CA GLY A 3 7.87 20.26 45.85
C GLY A 3 6.80 20.17 44.77
N PRO A 4 7.11 20.46 43.50
CA PRO A 4 6.16 20.33 42.42
C PRO A 4 5.62 18.90 42.36
N THR A 5 4.29 18.77 42.34
CA THR A 5 3.60 17.48 42.34
C THR A 5 3.47 16.89 40.95
N TRP A 6 3.86 17.64 39.92
CA TRP A 6 3.81 17.23 38.52
C TRP A 6 5.05 17.70 37.77
N HIS A 7 5.59 16.82 36.95
CA HIS A 7 6.66 17.09 36.00
C HIS A 7 6.23 16.58 34.63
N GLY A 8 6.20 17.44 33.65
CA GLY A 8 5.83 17.08 32.30
C GLY A 8 6.38 18.08 31.29
N MET A 9 6.29 17.72 30.03
CA MET A 9 6.61 18.56 28.89
C MET A 9 5.35 18.64 28.01
N TRP A 10 5.07 19.81 27.52
CA TRP A 10 4.03 20.00 26.53
C TRP A 10 4.58 20.78 25.34
N GLY A 11 3.99 20.59 24.18
CA GLY A 11 4.36 21.29 22.97
C GLY A 11 3.21 21.23 21.97
N ASP A 12 3.25 22.11 21.00
CA ASP A 12 2.31 22.16 19.88
C ASP A 12 3.07 22.06 18.56
N THR A 13 2.42 21.54 17.57
CA THR A 13 2.94 21.46 16.20
C THR A 13 1.78 21.42 15.22
N ASN A 14 2.01 21.90 14.00
CA ASN A 14 1.10 21.55 12.91
C ASN A 14 1.12 20.05 12.67
N PRO A 15 0.03 19.47 12.14
CA PRO A 15 0.02 18.05 11.82
C PRO A 15 1.27 17.64 11.03
N PRO A 16 2.03 16.68 11.55
CA PRO A 16 3.25 16.22 10.88
C PRO A 16 2.93 15.42 9.62
N THR A 17 3.94 15.14 8.84
CA THR A 17 3.84 14.14 7.78
C THR A 17 3.88 12.72 8.36
N GLN A 18 3.14 11.80 7.73
CA GLN A 18 2.95 10.43 8.24
C GLN A 18 4.21 9.55 8.26
N ASP A 19 5.32 10.04 7.73
CA ASP A 19 6.62 9.37 7.74
C ASP A 19 7.56 9.92 8.82
N THR A 20 7.07 10.75 9.72
CA THR A 20 7.87 11.37 10.78
C THR A 20 7.72 10.68 12.13
N TRP A 21 8.73 10.82 12.98
CA TRP A 21 8.68 10.35 14.37
C TRP A 21 7.47 10.91 15.13
N TRP A 22 7.11 12.18 14.90
CA TRP A 22 5.96 12.84 15.52
C TRP A 22 4.65 12.13 15.22
N TYR A 23 4.44 11.69 13.97
CA TYR A 23 3.24 10.94 13.58
C TYR A 23 3.11 9.64 14.37
N TYR A 24 4.19 8.87 14.48
CA TYR A 24 4.18 7.62 15.23
C TYR A 24 3.90 7.83 16.72
N GLN A 25 4.43 8.91 17.30
CA GLN A 25 4.13 9.25 18.70
C GLN A 25 2.66 9.67 18.89
N MET A 26 2.12 10.50 18.00
CA MET A 26 0.75 11.00 18.07
C MET A 26 -0.30 9.93 17.82
N GLU A 27 -0.01 8.93 17.01
CA GLU A 27 -0.92 7.81 16.72
C GLU A 27 -0.63 6.57 17.56
N HIS A 28 0.27 6.66 18.54
CA HIS A 28 0.70 5.53 19.39
C HIS A 28 1.13 4.32 18.55
N LEU A 29 1.90 4.57 17.49
CA LEU A 29 2.37 3.55 16.56
C LEU A 29 3.85 3.25 16.79
N SER A 30 4.26 2.01 16.51
CA SER A 30 5.66 1.64 16.43
C SER A 30 6.30 2.22 15.15
N PRO A 31 7.45 2.91 15.25
CA PRO A 31 8.17 3.41 14.07
C PRO A 31 8.71 2.31 13.15
N ASP A 32 8.87 1.09 13.66
CA ASP A 32 9.50 -0.02 12.94
C ASP A 32 8.52 -0.71 11.99
N ASP A 33 7.29 -0.95 12.42
CA ASP A 33 6.29 -1.72 11.68
C ASP A 33 4.98 -0.99 11.43
N GLY A 34 4.77 0.20 12.03
CA GLY A 34 3.54 0.98 11.90
C GLY A 34 2.33 0.37 12.62
N VAL A 35 2.56 -0.64 13.48
CA VAL A 35 1.51 -1.26 14.28
C VAL A 35 1.35 -0.50 15.59
N SER A 36 0.14 -0.50 16.15
CA SER A 36 -0.14 0.12 17.44
C SER A 36 0.85 -0.34 18.50
N ALA A 37 1.59 0.61 19.06
CA ALA A 37 2.46 0.37 20.20
C ALA A 37 1.66 0.44 21.50
N ASN A 38 2.24 -0.06 22.58
CA ASN A 38 1.72 0.21 23.92
C ASN A 38 1.74 1.73 24.19
N ASP A 39 0.92 2.15 25.16
CA ASP A 39 0.87 3.53 25.63
C ASP A 39 2.30 4.08 25.80
N ASN A 40 2.61 5.12 25.03
CA ASN A 40 3.93 5.77 25.03
C ASN A 40 4.02 6.93 26.05
N GLY A 41 2.99 7.11 26.87
CA GLY A 41 2.92 8.15 27.90
C GLY A 41 2.65 9.56 27.36
N TRP A 42 2.18 9.68 26.14
CA TRP A 42 1.81 10.95 25.51
C TRP A 42 0.29 11.10 25.45
N ASP A 43 -0.21 12.23 25.92
CA ASP A 43 -1.58 12.67 25.68
C ASP A 43 -1.58 13.59 24.46
N VAL A 44 -2.39 13.26 23.46
CA VAL A 44 -2.44 14.00 22.19
C VAL A 44 -3.81 14.65 22.04
N PHE A 45 -3.81 15.98 21.89
CA PHE A 45 -4.99 16.77 21.64
C PHE A 45 -4.96 17.27 20.20
N LYS A 46 -5.96 16.89 19.40
CA LYS A 46 -6.09 17.32 18.01
C LYS A 46 -7.09 18.45 17.91
N GLN A 47 -6.66 19.57 17.33
CA GLN A 47 -7.57 20.68 17.03
C GLN A 47 -8.47 20.29 15.84
N PRO A 48 -9.78 20.53 15.91
CA PRO A 48 -10.68 20.28 14.80
C PRO A 48 -10.39 21.20 13.60
N SER A 49 -10.86 20.78 12.41
CA SER A 49 -10.75 21.60 11.19
C SER A 49 -11.29 23.01 11.42
N GLY A 50 -10.55 24.03 11.02
CA GLY A 50 -10.96 25.43 11.08
C GLY A 50 -12.17 25.78 10.22
N ARG A 51 -12.59 24.87 9.33
CA ARG A 51 -13.80 25.00 8.48
C ARG A 51 -14.95 24.12 8.95
N GLY A 52 -14.69 23.27 9.95
CA GLY A 52 -15.68 22.33 10.46
C GLY A 52 -16.69 22.97 11.42
N PRO A 53 -17.78 22.27 11.73
CA PRO A 53 -18.80 22.76 12.68
C PRO A 53 -18.28 22.88 14.13
N GLN A 54 -17.11 22.32 14.41
CA GLN A 54 -16.44 22.38 15.71
C GLN A 54 -15.27 23.36 15.72
N ALA A 55 -15.13 24.18 14.67
CA ALA A 55 -14.09 25.19 14.62
C ALA A 55 -14.25 26.19 15.75
N GLU A 56 -13.15 26.47 16.44
CA GLU A 56 -13.14 27.35 17.61
C GLU A 56 -12.58 28.72 17.24
N ASN A 57 -13.08 29.77 17.94
CA ASN A 57 -12.54 31.14 17.92
C ASN A 57 -12.48 31.79 16.51
N ILE A 58 -13.35 31.37 15.59
CA ILE A 58 -13.36 31.89 14.20
C ILE A 58 -13.66 33.39 14.18
N GLU A 59 -14.53 33.85 15.07
CA GLU A 59 -14.94 35.24 15.16
C GLU A 59 -13.82 36.23 15.57
N ASN A 60 -12.72 35.68 16.11
CA ASN A 60 -11.56 36.48 16.52
C ASN A 60 -10.37 36.33 15.54
N LEU A 61 -10.51 35.51 14.49
CA LEU A 61 -9.49 35.42 13.47
C LEU A 61 -9.58 36.60 12.49
N PRO A 62 -8.44 37.07 11.96
CA PRO A 62 -8.46 38.06 10.89
C PRO A 62 -9.25 37.53 9.67
N GLU A 63 -9.96 38.43 9.01
CA GLU A 63 -10.69 38.11 7.79
C GLU A 63 -9.73 37.53 6.75
N GLY A 64 -10.02 36.31 6.26
CA GLY A 64 -9.20 35.62 5.28
C GLY A 64 -8.18 34.62 5.83
N ASP A 65 -8.03 34.44 7.15
CA ASP A 65 -7.07 33.46 7.71
C ASP A 65 -7.35 32.04 7.26
N TYR A 66 -8.62 31.70 7.03
CA TYR A 66 -9.01 30.43 6.40
C TYR A 66 -9.39 30.59 4.93
N ASP A 67 -8.92 31.67 4.25
CA ASP A 67 -9.07 31.79 2.80
C ASP A 67 -8.19 30.75 2.10
N ILE A 68 -8.85 29.80 1.46
CA ILE A 68 -8.23 28.71 0.73
C ILE A 68 -7.96 29.03 -0.75
N GLN A 69 -8.39 30.22 -1.21
CA GLN A 69 -8.19 30.60 -2.61
C GLN A 69 -6.70 30.70 -2.97
N GLY A 70 -6.30 29.97 -3.99
CA GLY A 70 -4.90 29.93 -4.43
C GLY A 70 -3.96 29.12 -3.54
N ARG A 71 -4.46 28.45 -2.50
CA ARG A 71 -3.68 27.52 -1.71
C ARG A 71 -3.70 26.13 -2.33
N SER A 72 -2.60 25.39 -2.15
CA SER A 72 -2.55 23.98 -2.58
C SER A 72 -3.46 23.12 -1.69
N GLU A 73 -3.98 22.03 -2.22
CA GLU A 73 -4.76 21.05 -1.44
C GLU A 73 -4.00 20.55 -0.21
N GLU A 74 -2.69 20.37 -0.34
CA GLU A 74 -1.81 19.96 0.77
C GLU A 74 -1.78 21.03 1.88
N TYR A 75 -1.68 22.31 1.50
CA TYR A 75 -1.71 23.39 2.47
C TYR A 75 -3.04 23.41 3.24
N VAL A 76 -4.15 23.32 2.51
CA VAL A 76 -5.50 23.33 3.11
C VAL A 76 -5.66 22.14 4.06
N ARG A 77 -5.25 20.96 3.63
CA ARG A 77 -5.34 19.74 4.43
C ARG A 77 -4.57 19.83 5.75
N VAL A 78 -3.34 20.33 5.70
CA VAL A 78 -2.47 20.38 6.89
C VAL A 78 -2.82 21.57 7.80
N TYR A 79 -2.94 22.76 7.24
CA TYR A 79 -3.00 23.99 8.03
C TYR A 79 -4.40 24.50 8.31
N VAL A 80 -5.41 24.02 7.58
CA VAL A 80 -6.81 24.42 7.76
C VAL A 80 -7.63 23.27 8.32
N ASP A 81 -7.48 22.07 7.75
CA ASP A 81 -8.28 20.92 8.16
C ASP A 81 -7.64 20.10 9.30
N GLY A 82 -6.40 20.42 9.67
CA GLY A 82 -5.71 19.73 10.77
C GLY A 82 -5.37 18.28 10.48
N GLU A 83 -5.32 17.89 9.21
CA GLU A 83 -4.98 16.54 8.79
C GLU A 83 -3.47 16.35 8.64
N TYR A 84 -3.01 15.13 8.77
CA TYR A 84 -1.60 14.80 8.53
C TYR A 84 -1.17 15.12 7.10
N GLY A 85 -0.01 15.78 6.97
CA GLY A 85 0.59 16.10 5.69
C GLY A 85 1.14 14.87 4.98
N LEU A 86 1.24 14.97 3.65
CA LEU A 86 2.15 14.13 2.88
C LEU A 86 3.57 14.66 3.05
N SER A 87 4.56 13.79 2.95
CA SER A 87 5.95 14.23 3.01
C SER A 87 6.22 15.36 2.02
N SER A 88 6.63 16.52 2.50
CA SER A 88 7.01 17.67 1.67
C SER A 88 8.28 17.42 0.86
N ALA A 89 8.98 16.33 1.11
CA ALA A 89 10.28 16.02 0.50
C ALA A 89 10.19 15.47 -0.94
N GLY A 90 8.99 15.21 -1.46
CA GLY A 90 8.79 14.74 -2.84
C GLY A 90 7.33 14.39 -3.13
N GLN A 91 6.97 14.33 -4.40
CA GLN A 91 5.62 13.92 -4.77
C GLN A 91 5.42 12.43 -4.51
N PRO A 92 4.25 12.02 -3.96
CA PRO A 92 3.88 10.61 -3.87
C PRO A 92 3.97 9.92 -5.22
N VAL A 93 4.46 8.69 -5.26
CA VAL A 93 4.44 7.88 -6.48
C VAL A 93 2.98 7.56 -6.85
N TYR A 94 2.16 7.21 -5.87
CA TYR A 94 0.74 6.85 -6.07
C TYR A 94 -0.19 8.03 -5.80
N LYS A 95 -0.10 9.08 -6.63
CA LYS A 95 -0.89 10.32 -6.47
C LYS A 95 -2.41 10.15 -6.56
N TYR A 96 -2.89 9.03 -7.09
CA TYR A 96 -4.32 8.73 -7.21
C TYR A 96 -4.87 7.92 -6.04
N PHE A 97 -4.02 7.52 -5.10
CA PHE A 97 -4.48 6.80 -3.91
C PHE A 97 -5.20 7.73 -2.95
N ARG A 98 -6.40 7.36 -2.56
CA ARG A 98 -7.23 8.05 -1.57
C ARG A 98 -7.69 7.04 -0.53
N PRO A 99 -7.29 7.18 0.74
CA PRO A 99 -7.66 6.23 1.80
C PRO A 99 -9.16 6.09 1.98
N ASP A 100 -9.91 7.20 1.92
CA ASP A 100 -11.37 7.25 2.03
C ASP A 100 -12.11 6.48 0.94
N TYR A 101 -11.44 6.16 -0.16
CA TYR A 101 -12.02 5.50 -1.33
C TYR A 101 -11.40 4.13 -1.63
N HIS A 102 -10.12 3.93 -1.30
CA HIS A 102 -9.37 2.72 -1.63
C HIS A 102 -9.12 1.79 -0.45
N MET A 103 -9.32 2.26 0.80
CA MET A 103 -9.28 1.38 1.97
C MET A 103 -10.69 0.86 2.25
N ALA A 104 -10.80 -0.41 2.57
CA ALA A 104 -12.06 -0.97 3.03
C ALA A 104 -12.34 -0.61 4.49
N ASP A 105 -13.61 -0.48 4.85
CA ASP A 105 -14.04 -0.21 6.24
C ASP A 105 -13.92 -1.44 7.15
N SER A 106 -13.80 -2.62 6.56
CA SER A 106 -13.71 -3.90 7.28
C SER A 106 -12.82 -4.89 6.54
N THR A 107 -12.41 -5.94 7.24
CA THR A 107 -11.58 -7.01 6.69
C THR A 107 -12.18 -7.61 5.42
N LEU A 108 -11.37 -7.70 4.39
CA LEU A 108 -11.73 -8.25 3.09
C LEU A 108 -11.51 -9.77 3.06
N ALA A 109 -12.61 -10.53 3.03
CA ALA A 109 -12.52 -11.98 2.94
C ALA A 109 -12.03 -12.43 1.55
N PRO A 110 -11.08 -13.38 1.44
CA PRO A 110 -10.64 -13.91 0.16
C PRO A 110 -11.72 -14.83 -0.45
N ILE A 111 -11.76 -14.88 -1.79
CA ILE A 111 -12.63 -15.79 -2.53
C ILE A 111 -11.88 -17.11 -2.76
N LEU A 112 -12.21 -18.13 -2.00
CA LEU A 112 -11.52 -19.43 -1.97
C LEU A 112 -12.25 -20.50 -2.81
N ASN A 113 -12.72 -20.16 -3.99
CA ASN A 113 -13.48 -21.07 -4.87
C ASN A 113 -12.60 -21.90 -5.83
N GLY A 114 -11.29 -21.84 -5.73
CA GLY A 114 -10.34 -22.54 -6.58
C GLY A 114 -10.21 -22.01 -8.02
N VAL A 115 -11.15 -21.18 -8.49
CA VAL A 115 -11.16 -20.63 -9.86
C VAL A 115 -10.17 -19.46 -9.99
N ARG A 116 -10.11 -18.62 -8.96
CA ARG A 116 -9.25 -17.44 -8.95
C ARG A 116 -8.08 -17.67 -8.01
N PRO A 117 -6.83 -17.55 -8.49
CA PRO A 117 -5.69 -17.71 -7.61
C PRO A 117 -5.57 -16.53 -6.64
N ILE A 118 -5.04 -16.82 -5.47
CA ILE A 118 -4.44 -15.81 -4.60
C ILE A 118 -3.06 -15.50 -5.18
N VAL A 119 -2.81 -14.25 -5.47
CA VAL A 119 -1.54 -13.76 -6.01
C VAL A 119 -0.75 -13.11 -4.89
N VAL A 120 0.50 -13.48 -4.77
CA VAL A 120 1.45 -12.89 -3.84
C VAL A 120 2.52 -12.18 -4.66
N GLY A 121 2.45 -10.86 -4.72
CA GLY A 121 3.57 -10.08 -5.24
C GLY A 121 4.66 -10.00 -4.18
N MET A 122 5.92 -10.21 -4.56
CA MET A 122 7.01 -10.26 -3.59
C MET A 122 8.24 -9.53 -4.10
N ASP A 123 8.77 -8.63 -3.29
CA ASP A 123 10.10 -8.05 -3.46
C ASP A 123 11.12 -8.85 -2.65
N LEU A 124 12.26 -9.17 -3.28
CA LEU A 124 13.22 -10.16 -2.82
C LEU A 124 14.51 -9.58 -2.24
N GLY A 125 14.54 -8.31 -1.89
CA GLY A 125 15.71 -7.65 -1.32
C GLY A 125 16.18 -8.24 0.02
N LEU A 126 17.15 -7.60 0.65
CA LEU A 126 17.60 -7.94 2.02
C LEU A 126 16.52 -7.69 3.08
N THR A 127 15.43 -7.08 2.69
CA THR A 127 14.24 -6.81 3.51
C THR A 127 13.02 -7.26 2.69
N PRO A 128 12.79 -8.60 2.56
CA PRO A 128 11.68 -9.09 1.76
C PRO A 128 10.34 -8.55 2.23
N ALA A 129 9.51 -8.22 1.27
CA ALA A 129 8.12 -7.84 1.50
C ALA A 129 7.19 -8.58 0.52
N ALA A 130 5.98 -8.84 0.95
CA ALA A 130 4.95 -9.45 0.12
C ALA A 130 3.62 -8.71 0.28
N VAL A 131 2.87 -8.61 -0.81
CA VAL A 131 1.49 -8.13 -0.83
C VAL A 131 0.62 -9.24 -1.40
N ILE A 132 -0.46 -9.57 -0.72
CA ILE A 132 -1.34 -10.69 -1.04
C ILE A 132 -2.69 -10.15 -1.51
N GLY A 133 -3.12 -10.57 -2.69
CA GLY A 133 -4.39 -10.11 -3.25
C GLY A 133 -4.93 -11.04 -4.33
N GLN A 134 -6.04 -10.66 -4.89
CA GLN A 134 -6.67 -11.37 -6.01
C GLN A 134 -7.51 -10.44 -6.88
N ASN A 135 -7.81 -10.90 -8.08
CA ASN A 135 -8.82 -10.28 -8.92
C ASN A 135 -10.20 -10.87 -8.56
N ASP A 136 -11.17 -10.04 -8.21
CA ASP A 136 -12.52 -10.48 -7.92
C ASP A 136 -13.35 -10.76 -9.21
N PRO A 137 -14.56 -11.34 -9.12
CA PRO A 137 -15.41 -11.58 -10.29
C PRO A 137 -15.81 -10.32 -11.06
N ARG A 138 -15.82 -9.16 -10.42
CA ARG A 138 -16.13 -7.86 -11.02
C ARG A 138 -14.93 -7.24 -11.73
N GLY A 139 -13.73 -7.85 -11.62
CA GLY A 139 -12.50 -7.34 -12.21
C GLY A 139 -11.81 -6.28 -11.35
N ARG A 140 -12.13 -6.19 -10.05
CA ARG A 140 -11.43 -5.34 -9.10
C ARG A 140 -10.20 -6.04 -8.56
N ALA A 141 -9.16 -5.29 -8.24
CA ALA A 141 -8.01 -5.78 -7.48
C ALA A 141 -8.29 -5.63 -5.98
N ILE A 142 -8.32 -6.74 -5.27
CA ILE A 142 -8.56 -6.78 -3.83
C ILE A 142 -7.28 -7.19 -3.12
N ILE A 143 -6.76 -6.31 -2.30
CA ILE A 143 -5.55 -6.56 -1.50
C ILE A 143 -5.99 -6.98 -0.11
N HIS A 144 -5.68 -8.22 0.25
CA HIS A 144 -6.16 -8.85 1.49
C HIS A 144 -5.19 -8.76 2.65
N ALA A 145 -3.89 -8.78 2.37
CA ALA A 145 -2.87 -8.80 3.40
C ALA A 145 -1.52 -8.30 2.87
N GLU A 146 -0.67 -7.96 3.80
CA GLU A 146 0.74 -7.68 3.55
C GLU A 146 1.62 -8.49 4.52
N ALA A 147 2.85 -8.71 4.13
CA ALA A 147 3.88 -9.27 5.00
C ALA A 147 5.16 -8.46 4.77
N VAL A 148 5.66 -7.84 5.80
CA VAL A 148 6.90 -7.05 5.75
C VAL A 148 7.91 -7.63 6.72
N SER A 149 9.19 -7.46 6.42
CA SER A 149 10.27 -7.89 7.29
C SER A 149 11.34 -6.83 7.39
N PHE A 150 12.26 -7.02 8.30
CA PHE A 150 13.43 -6.18 8.45
C PHE A 150 14.67 -7.08 8.61
N ASP A 151 15.71 -6.81 7.83
CA ASP A 151 17.01 -7.52 7.87
C ASP A 151 16.86 -9.05 7.95
N MET A 152 16.15 -9.61 6.98
CA MET A 152 15.78 -11.02 6.98
C MET A 152 15.97 -11.63 5.58
N GLY A 153 16.62 -12.79 5.50
CA GLY A 153 16.73 -13.52 4.24
C GLY A 153 15.40 -14.14 3.78
N VAL A 154 15.23 -14.29 2.48
CA VAL A 154 14.02 -14.80 1.81
C VAL A 154 13.50 -16.11 2.41
N GLN A 155 14.37 -17.08 2.67
CA GLN A 155 13.96 -18.37 3.22
C GLN A 155 13.35 -18.23 4.63
N ARG A 156 13.99 -17.45 5.49
CA ARG A 156 13.48 -17.17 6.83
C ARG A 156 12.16 -16.42 6.77
N PHE A 157 12.06 -15.41 5.92
CA PHE A 157 10.80 -14.66 5.69
C PHE A 157 9.65 -15.59 5.31
N ILE A 158 9.89 -16.49 4.34
CA ILE A 158 8.86 -17.44 3.91
C ILE A 158 8.42 -18.33 5.08
N ARG A 159 9.35 -18.87 5.85
CA ARG A 159 9.04 -19.83 6.91
C ARG A 159 8.38 -19.22 8.12
N THR A 160 8.81 -18.00 8.51
CA THR A 160 8.42 -17.39 9.78
C THR A 160 7.30 -16.37 9.66
N ILE A 161 7.08 -15.78 8.49
CA ILE A 161 6.09 -14.72 8.28
C ILE A 161 5.08 -15.12 7.21
N LEU A 162 5.54 -15.34 5.97
CA LEU A 162 4.62 -15.51 4.84
C LEU A 162 3.80 -16.80 4.94
N ARG A 163 4.43 -17.94 5.23
CA ARG A 163 3.73 -19.23 5.29
C ARG A 163 2.68 -19.31 6.42
N PRO A 164 2.94 -18.85 7.66
CA PRO A 164 1.91 -18.75 8.68
C PRO A 164 0.71 -17.90 8.24
N LEU A 165 0.96 -16.73 7.66
CA LEU A 165 -0.10 -15.86 7.14
C LEU A 165 -0.92 -16.53 6.03
N LEU A 166 -0.25 -17.21 5.07
CA LEU A 166 -0.92 -17.93 4.00
C LEU A 166 -1.76 -19.11 4.53
N TYR A 167 -1.27 -19.81 5.53
CA TYR A 167 -1.99 -20.91 6.17
C TYR A 167 -3.21 -20.43 6.95
N GLU A 168 -3.08 -19.32 7.67
CA GLU A 168 -4.16 -18.78 8.51
C GLU A 168 -5.30 -18.19 7.66
N ARG A 169 -4.98 -17.39 6.65
CA ARG A 169 -5.99 -16.61 5.92
C ARG A 169 -6.39 -17.21 4.56
N PHE A 170 -5.57 -18.07 3.97
CA PHE A 170 -5.72 -18.53 2.59
C PHE A 170 -5.61 -20.06 2.46
N ALA A 171 -5.92 -20.80 3.52
CA ALA A 171 -5.88 -22.27 3.52
C ALA A 171 -6.73 -22.85 2.37
N GLY A 172 -6.14 -23.77 1.59
CA GLY A 172 -6.82 -24.41 0.46
C GLY A 172 -6.86 -23.57 -0.83
N ALA A 173 -6.34 -22.33 -0.83
CA ALA A 173 -6.28 -21.53 -2.03
C ALA A 173 -5.20 -22.01 -3.01
N ASN A 174 -5.44 -21.81 -4.30
CA ASN A 174 -4.38 -21.88 -5.32
C ASN A 174 -3.55 -20.59 -5.22
N ILE A 175 -2.32 -20.70 -4.71
CA ILE A 175 -1.43 -19.56 -4.48
C ILE A 175 -0.37 -19.49 -5.58
N VAL A 176 -0.15 -18.30 -6.12
CA VAL A 176 0.91 -18.01 -7.11
C VAL A 176 1.74 -16.85 -6.60
N ILE A 177 3.04 -17.05 -6.44
CA ILE A 177 3.97 -15.99 -6.07
C ILE A 177 4.56 -15.37 -7.35
N VAL A 178 4.54 -14.05 -7.43
CA VAL A 178 5.10 -13.27 -8.54
C VAL A 178 6.22 -12.39 -7.98
N VAL A 179 7.41 -12.54 -8.53
CA VAL A 179 8.62 -11.88 -8.03
C VAL A 179 9.29 -11.02 -9.09
N ASP A 180 10.22 -10.18 -8.67
CA ASP A 180 11.13 -9.47 -9.58
C ASP A 180 11.78 -10.46 -10.55
N PRO A 181 11.77 -10.20 -11.86
CA PRO A 181 12.54 -10.99 -12.84
C PRO A 181 14.03 -11.16 -12.49
N ALA A 182 14.64 -10.20 -11.81
CA ALA A 182 16.00 -10.31 -11.30
C ALA A 182 16.18 -11.45 -10.27
N GLY A 183 15.10 -11.90 -9.63
CA GLY A 183 15.11 -13.05 -8.72
C GLY A 183 15.50 -14.40 -9.36
N VAL A 184 15.59 -14.46 -10.68
CA VAL A 184 16.15 -15.59 -11.44
C VAL A 184 17.69 -15.64 -11.36
N GLN A 185 18.34 -14.49 -11.10
CA GLN A 185 19.79 -14.41 -11.02
C GLN A 185 20.31 -15.17 -9.80
N ARG A 186 21.39 -15.92 -10.00
CA ARG A 186 22.04 -16.68 -8.92
C ARG A 186 22.82 -15.73 -8.02
N ALA A 187 22.75 -15.94 -6.71
CA ALA A 187 23.62 -15.27 -5.77
C ALA A 187 25.07 -15.80 -5.92
N GLN A 188 26.06 -14.91 -5.79
CA GLN A 188 27.47 -15.30 -5.90
C GLN A 188 27.94 -16.21 -4.76
N THR A 189 27.21 -16.23 -3.64
CA THR A 189 27.63 -16.91 -2.41
C THR A 189 27.19 -18.37 -2.34
N ASP A 190 26.03 -18.74 -2.89
CA ASP A 190 25.45 -20.08 -2.75
C ASP A 190 24.91 -20.68 -4.06
N GLU A 191 25.13 -20.02 -5.18
CA GLU A 191 24.71 -20.40 -6.53
C GLU A 191 23.19 -20.61 -6.70
N ARG A 192 22.38 -20.34 -5.67
CA ARG A 192 20.93 -20.49 -5.69
C ARG A 192 20.25 -19.15 -5.99
N SER A 193 19.26 -19.18 -6.84
CA SER A 193 18.43 -18.01 -7.06
C SER A 193 17.35 -17.90 -5.96
N ALA A 194 16.82 -16.69 -5.76
CA ALA A 194 15.69 -16.51 -4.84
C ALA A 194 14.46 -17.33 -5.27
N ILE A 195 14.25 -17.51 -6.57
CA ILE A 195 13.20 -18.37 -7.13
C ILE A 195 13.44 -19.85 -6.73
N ASP A 196 14.68 -20.33 -6.76
CA ASP A 196 14.98 -21.70 -6.35
C ASP A 196 14.72 -21.93 -4.86
N ILE A 197 14.99 -20.92 -4.02
CA ILE A 197 14.66 -20.96 -2.59
C ILE A 197 13.16 -21.05 -2.39
N ILE A 198 12.36 -20.23 -3.09
CA ILE A 198 10.90 -20.25 -2.99
C ILE A 198 10.32 -21.60 -3.44
N LYS A 199 10.83 -22.15 -4.56
CA LYS A 199 10.43 -23.47 -5.05
C LYS A 199 10.78 -24.59 -4.06
N ALA A 200 11.97 -24.53 -3.45
CA ALA A 200 12.39 -25.50 -2.45
C ALA A 200 11.50 -25.49 -1.19
N GLU A 201 10.86 -24.35 -0.92
CA GLU A 201 9.83 -24.24 0.12
C GLU A 201 8.45 -24.79 -0.33
N GLY A 202 8.33 -25.37 -1.53
CA GLY A 202 7.10 -25.98 -2.05
C GLY A 202 6.06 -24.97 -2.55
N LEU A 203 6.46 -23.73 -2.82
CA LEU A 203 5.59 -22.67 -3.29
C LEU A 203 5.70 -22.49 -4.81
N LYS A 204 4.57 -22.27 -5.47
CA LYS A 204 4.53 -21.98 -6.91
C LYS A 204 4.95 -20.53 -7.14
N VAL A 205 6.03 -20.33 -7.86
CA VAL A 205 6.61 -19.02 -8.12
C VAL A 205 6.90 -18.82 -9.61
N MET A 206 6.72 -17.59 -10.07
CA MET A 206 7.05 -17.15 -11.41
C MET A 206 7.63 -15.74 -11.38
N PRO A 207 8.53 -15.39 -12.32
CA PRO A 207 8.96 -14.02 -12.48
C PRO A 207 7.80 -13.18 -13.03
N ALA A 208 7.75 -11.90 -12.67
CA ALA A 208 6.89 -10.92 -13.33
C ALA A 208 7.30 -10.79 -14.81
N ARG A 209 6.37 -10.41 -15.65
CA ARG A 209 6.59 -10.30 -17.11
C ARG A 209 7.60 -9.22 -17.51
N THR A 210 7.83 -8.26 -16.63
CA THR A 210 8.76 -7.13 -16.84
C THR A 210 9.23 -6.55 -15.53
N ASN A 211 10.41 -5.94 -15.54
CA ASN A 211 10.90 -5.11 -14.44
C ASN A 211 10.92 -3.61 -14.82
N ASN A 212 10.31 -3.23 -15.94
CA ASN A 212 10.23 -1.84 -16.34
C ASN A 212 9.43 -1.02 -15.33
N PRO A 213 10.03 0.02 -14.70
CA PRO A 213 9.37 0.80 -13.65
C PRO A 213 8.07 1.46 -14.12
N THR A 214 8.04 2.01 -15.33
CA THR A 214 6.84 2.65 -15.89
C THR A 214 5.69 1.64 -16.02
N ALA A 215 5.95 0.45 -16.53
CA ALA A 215 4.93 -0.58 -16.67
C ALA A 215 4.40 -1.06 -15.30
N ARG A 216 5.29 -1.16 -14.30
CA ARG A 216 4.92 -1.52 -12.93
C ARG A 216 4.03 -0.46 -12.29
N LEU A 217 4.36 0.81 -12.42
CA LEU A 217 3.58 1.92 -11.88
C LEU A 217 2.23 2.04 -12.58
N ASN A 218 2.20 1.99 -13.90
CA ASN A 218 0.97 2.05 -14.67
C ASN A 218 -0.03 0.95 -14.30
N ALA A 219 0.46 -0.26 -14.00
CA ALA A 219 -0.40 -1.37 -13.56
C ALA A 219 -1.11 -1.08 -12.23
N VAL A 220 -0.54 -0.27 -11.35
CA VAL A 220 -1.20 0.19 -10.11
C VAL A 220 -2.12 1.37 -10.40
N ASP A 221 -1.63 2.39 -11.09
CA ASP A 221 -2.36 3.64 -11.36
C ASP A 221 -3.65 3.39 -12.14
N GLU A 222 -3.63 2.45 -13.09
CA GLU A 222 -4.82 2.06 -13.85
C GLU A 222 -5.96 1.61 -12.92
N TYR A 223 -5.66 0.79 -11.92
CA TYR A 223 -6.67 0.31 -10.96
C TYR A 223 -7.08 1.37 -9.95
N LEU A 224 -6.17 2.27 -9.56
CA LEU A 224 -6.50 3.41 -8.69
C LEU A 224 -7.47 4.40 -9.37
N MET A 225 -7.35 4.59 -10.67
CA MET A 225 -8.21 5.49 -11.44
C MET A 225 -9.52 4.84 -11.93
N ARG A 226 -9.57 3.52 -11.97
CA ARG A 226 -10.71 2.78 -12.55
C ARG A 226 -11.85 2.61 -11.55
N HIS A 227 -13.07 2.72 -12.06
CA HIS A 227 -14.30 2.42 -11.33
C HIS A 227 -14.96 1.16 -11.89
N VAL A 228 -15.59 0.39 -11.02
CA VAL A 228 -16.37 -0.80 -11.37
C VAL A 228 -17.73 -0.70 -10.67
N ASP A 229 -18.80 -0.56 -11.44
CA ASP A 229 -20.18 -0.37 -10.96
C ASP A 229 -20.32 0.81 -9.95
N GLY A 230 -19.55 1.89 -10.15
CA GLY A 230 -19.54 3.07 -9.27
C GLY A 230 -18.58 2.99 -8.08
N ASP A 231 -18.02 1.82 -7.80
CA ASP A 231 -17.05 1.61 -6.69
C ASP A 231 -15.61 1.63 -7.20
N SER A 232 -14.66 1.70 -6.27
CA SER A 232 -13.23 1.57 -6.57
C SER A 232 -12.91 0.21 -7.20
N ALA A 233 -12.09 0.23 -8.25
CA ALA A 233 -11.52 -0.99 -8.81
C ALA A 233 -10.31 -1.51 -8.01
N PHE A 234 -9.84 -0.77 -7.02
CA PHE A 234 -8.74 -1.13 -6.14
C PHE A 234 -9.16 -0.99 -4.69
N LEU A 235 -9.14 -2.08 -3.94
CA LEU A 235 -9.50 -2.07 -2.52
C LEU A 235 -8.40 -2.74 -1.69
N VAL A 236 -8.09 -2.12 -0.55
CA VAL A 236 -7.05 -2.57 0.40
C VAL A 236 -7.70 -2.88 1.74
N ASP A 237 -7.37 -4.04 2.29
CA ASP A 237 -7.77 -4.44 3.64
C ASP A 237 -7.21 -3.46 4.68
N PRO A 238 -7.99 -3.06 5.70
CA PRO A 238 -7.54 -2.08 6.70
C PRO A 238 -6.33 -2.54 7.52
N SER A 239 -6.01 -3.84 7.54
CA SER A 239 -4.81 -4.36 8.21
C SER A 239 -3.50 -4.10 7.45
N CYS A 240 -3.54 -3.65 6.18
CA CYS A 240 -2.36 -3.37 5.37
C CYS A 240 -1.78 -1.98 5.66
N LEU A 241 -1.21 -1.79 6.85
CA LEU A 241 -0.76 -0.49 7.35
C LEU A 241 0.53 0.01 6.68
N ALA A 242 1.49 -0.89 6.43
CA ALA A 242 2.73 -0.53 5.76
C ALA A 242 2.48 -0.13 4.30
N LEU A 243 1.59 -0.85 3.61
CA LEU A 243 1.18 -0.51 2.26
C LEU A 243 0.42 0.81 2.22
N LYS A 244 -0.54 1.01 3.14
CA LYS A 244 -1.23 2.29 3.30
C LYS A 244 -0.23 3.44 3.45
N SER A 245 0.73 3.31 4.36
CA SER A 245 1.76 4.32 4.59
C SER A 245 2.62 4.58 3.34
N ALA A 246 3.00 3.52 2.62
CA ALA A 246 3.72 3.64 1.35
C ALA A 246 2.91 4.42 0.31
N MET A 247 1.62 4.09 0.15
CA MET A 247 0.76 4.71 -0.86
C MET A 247 0.38 6.15 -0.52
N MET A 248 0.34 6.52 0.76
CA MET A 248 0.05 7.88 1.22
C MET A 248 1.26 8.84 1.13
N GLY A 249 2.37 8.44 0.52
CA GLY A 249 3.53 9.30 0.28
C GLY A 249 4.83 8.82 0.91
N GLY A 250 4.82 7.71 1.65
CA GLY A 250 6.06 7.07 2.10
C GLY A 250 6.91 6.59 0.91
N TYR A 251 6.26 6.10 -0.16
CA TYR A 251 6.90 5.80 -1.44
C TYR A 251 6.75 6.99 -2.38
N ARG A 252 7.85 7.70 -2.62
CA ARG A 252 7.86 9.03 -3.23
C ARG A 252 9.01 9.23 -4.20
N PHE A 253 8.89 10.27 -5.03
CA PHE A 253 9.97 10.74 -5.87
C PHE A 253 10.91 11.64 -5.08
N HIS A 254 12.21 11.49 -5.31
CA HIS A 254 13.23 12.39 -4.72
C HIS A 254 13.11 13.79 -5.32
N PRO A 255 13.00 14.86 -4.50
CA PRO A 255 12.66 16.20 -4.98
C PRO A 255 13.69 16.82 -5.93
N LYS A 256 14.97 16.43 -5.81
CA LYS A 256 16.04 16.96 -6.65
C LYS A 256 16.31 16.15 -7.91
N THR A 257 16.15 14.83 -7.83
CA THR A 257 16.56 13.94 -8.95
C THR A 257 15.38 13.43 -9.76
N GLY A 258 14.14 13.54 -9.24
CA GLY A 258 12.95 12.95 -9.86
C GLY A 258 12.95 11.40 -9.90
N ALA A 259 13.98 10.76 -9.37
CA ALA A 259 14.02 9.31 -9.23
C ALA A 259 13.20 8.87 -8.01
N ILE A 260 12.69 7.65 -8.04
CA ILE A 260 12.00 7.07 -6.88
C ILE A 260 13.02 6.88 -5.75
N GLU A 261 12.69 7.40 -4.57
CA GLU A 261 13.51 7.30 -3.39
C GLU A 261 13.45 5.87 -2.82
N LYS A 262 14.60 5.25 -2.63
CA LYS A 262 14.69 3.94 -1.96
C LYS A 262 14.70 4.14 -0.44
N ASN A 263 13.64 3.66 0.20
CA ASN A 263 13.46 3.76 1.65
C ASN A 263 12.68 2.53 2.17
N LYS A 264 12.31 2.50 3.44
CA LYS A 264 11.59 1.37 4.06
C LYS A 264 10.25 1.03 3.38
N HIS A 265 9.62 1.98 2.68
CA HIS A 265 8.35 1.79 1.98
C HIS A 265 8.50 1.20 0.58
N SER A 266 9.72 1.19 0.05
CA SER A 266 9.98 0.72 -1.32
C SER A 266 9.63 -0.76 -1.50
N HIS A 267 9.97 -1.60 -0.52
CA HIS A 267 9.81 -3.04 -0.63
C HIS A 267 8.34 -3.47 -0.74
N VAL A 268 7.46 -2.95 0.13
CA VAL A 268 6.03 -3.26 0.08
C VAL A 268 5.36 -2.65 -1.16
N ALA A 269 5.79 -1.45 -1.59
CA ALA A 269 5.28 -0.81 -2.79
C ALA A 269 5.68 -1.57 -4.07
N GLU A 270 6.92 -2.06 -4.14
CA GLU A 270 7.40 -2.86 -5.28
C GLU A 270 6.75 -4.26 -5.28
N ALA A 271 6.54 -4.87 -4.12
CA ALA A 271 5.74 -6.09 -4.00
C ALA A 271 4.32 -5.92 -4.55
N LEU A 272 3.64 -4.80 -4.23
CA LEU A 272 2.34 -4.46 -4.83
C LEU A 272 2.44 -4.39 -6.36
N GLN A 273 3.46 -3.74 -6.90
CA GLN A 273 3.63 -3.58 -8.35
C GLN A 273 3.75 -4.93 -9.08
N TYR A 274 4.49 -5.90 -8.53
CA TYR A 274 4.58 -7.24 -9.11
C TYR A 274 3.25 -7.98 -9.07
N LEU A 275 2.50 -7.86 -7.97
CA LEU A 275 1.15 -8.37 -7.88
C LEU A 275 0.25 -7.77 -8.95
N MET A 276 0.23 -6.45 -9.08
CA MET A 276 -0.65 -5.73 -10.01
C MET A 276 -0.31 -6.00 -11.47
N LEU A 277 0.96 -6.16 -11.83
CA LEU A 277 1.36 -6.61 -13.17
C LEU A 277 0.73 -7.97 -13.53
N HIS A 278 0.63 -8.88 -12.58
CA HIS A 278 0.01 -10.17 -12.81
C HIS A 278 -1.52 -10.07 -12.92
N ILE A 279 -2.16 -9.33 -12.02
CA ILE A 279 -3.61 -9.11 -12.05
C ILE A 279 -4.04 -8.43 -13.37
N ALA A 280 -3.34 -7.40 -13.81
CA ALA A 280 -3.62 -6.71 -15.06
C ALA A 280 -3.51 -7.67 -16.26
N SER A 281 -2.48 -8.53 -16.29
CA SER A 281 -2.29 -9.50 -17.38
C SER A 281 -3.42 -10.54 -17.51
N ILE A 282 -4.00 -10.96 -16.38
CA ILE A 282 -5.16 -11.87 -16.37
C ILE A 282 -6.40 -11.14 -16.89
N SER A 283 -6.61 -9.90 -16.51
CA SER A 283 -7.73 -9.09 -16.95
C SER A 283 -7.70 -8.85 -18.46
N ASP A 284 -6.55 -8.49 -19.00
CA ASP A 284 -6.34 -8.31 -20.45
C ASP A 284 -6.62 -9.61 -21.23
N GLY A 285 -6.14 -10.74 -20.72
CA GLY A 285 -6.38 -12.05 -21.32
C GLY A 285 -7.87 -12.41 -21.37
N ASN A 286 -8.62 -12.11 -20.32
CA ASN A 286 -10.06 -12.33 -20.27
C ASN A 286 -10.82 -11.43 -21.24
N VAL A 287 -10.46 -10.15 -21.36
CA VAL A 287 -11.08 -9.21 -22.31
C VAL A 287 -10.82 -9.64 -23.74
N LEU A 288 -9.61 -10.09 -24.07
CA LEU A 288 -9.28 -10.59 -25.40
C LEU A 288 -10.01 -11.90 -25.73
N ALA A 289 -10.19 -12.79 -24.76
CA ALA A 289 -10.95 -14.03 -24.94
C ALA A 289 -12.43 -13.74 -25.20
N GLN A 290 -13.05 -12.85 -24.42
CA GLN A 290 -14.43 -12.42 -24.63
C GLN A 290 -14.64 -11.75 -26.00
N ARG A 291 -13.74 -10.87 -26.42
CA ARG A 291 -13.81 -10.23 -27.77
C ARG A 291 -13.73 -11.26 -28.91
N ARG A 292 -12.85 -12.27 -28.77
CA ARG A 292 -12.76 -13.36 -29.76
C ARG A 292 -14.02 -14.21 -29.81
N GLU A 293 -14.67 -14.45 -28.68
CA GLU A 293 -15.90 -15.21 -28.60
C GLU A 293 -17.09 -14.44 -29.23
N ILE A 294 -17.21 -13.14 -28.93
CA ILE A 294 -18.19 -12.26 -29.55
C ILE A 294 -17.99 -12.20 -31.09
N GLN A 295 -16.75 -12.11 -31.55
CA GLN A 295 -16.46 -12.14 -32.99
C GLN A 295 -16.83 -13.49 -33.66
N ARG A 296 -16.60 -14.61 -32.94
CA ARG A 296 -16.99 -15.95 -33.45
C ARG A 296 -18.49 -16.10 -33.51
N VAL A 297 -19.22 -15.64 -32.49
CA VAL A 297 -20.70 -15.70 -32.49
C VAL A 297 -21.31 -14.79 -33.57
N SER A 298 -20.76 -13.57 -33.77
CA SER A 298 -21.22 -12.67 -34.82
C SER A 298 -20.93 -13.20 -36.23
N ALA A 299 -19.83 -13.91 -36.43
CA ALA A 299 -19.48 -14.54 -37.72
C ALA A 299 -20.33 -15.78 -38.00
N ALA A 300 -20.82 -16.50 -36.99
CA ALA A 300 -21.69 -17.67 -37.16
C ALA A 300 -23.19 -17.30 -37.38
N GLY A 301 -23.57 -16.05 -37.09
CA GLY A 301 -24.96 -15.56 -37.27
C GLY A 301 -25.33 -15.04 -38.68
N TRP A 302 -24.46 -15.16 -39.66
CA TRP A 302 -24.65 -14.69 -41.04
C TRP A 302 -24.58 -15.83 -42.08
N THR A 303 -25.01 -17.02 -41.73
CA THR A 303 -25.23 -18.13 -42.72
C THR A 303 -26.67 -18.56 -42.74
#